data_37f4bfe8758e84620d25461e70db233d
#
_entry.id   37f4bfe8758e84620d25461e70db233d
#
_cell.length_a   1.000
_cell.length_b   1.000
_cell.length_c   1.000
_cell.angle_alpha   90.00
_cell.angle_beta   90.00
_cell.angle_gamma   90.00
#
_symmetry.space_group_name_H-M   'P 1'
#
loop_
_entity.id
_entity.type
_entity.pdbx_description
1 polymer ?
#
loop_
_entity_poly.entity_id
_entity_poly.type
_entity_poly.pdbx_seq_one_letter_code
_entity_poly.pdbx_strand_id
1 'polypeptide(L)'
;MFTPLRTMARDPEGKVLLISAATLLATGTVVYSALEGWTPIDSLYFSVVTLATVGFGDLTPTTDVAKLFTVGYIIFGIGILAAFASELTKRRGTPVVDRLHAASAKERGIVSDVERAVDEAGEER
;
A
#
# COMPACT_ATOMS: atom_id res chain seq x y z
N MET A 1 -3.70 4.95 18.87
CA MET A 1 -3.41 5.35 17.48
C MET A 1 -2.04 4.89 17.00
N PHE A 2 -1.10 4.50 17.88
CA PHE A 2 0.27 4.07 17.54
C PHE A 2 0.49 2.55 17.47
N THR A 3 -0.53 1.74 17.65
CA THR A 3 -0.46 0.28 17.68
C THR A 3 -0.06 -0.38 16.34
N PRO A 4 -0.49 0.10 15.16
CA PRO A 4 -0.16 -0.56 13.89
C PRO A 4 1.32 -0.45 13.51
N LEU A 5 1.96 0.68 13.80
CA LEU A 5 3.40 0.86 13.50
C LEU A 5 4.31 -0.01 14.37
N ARG A 6 3.94 -0.22 15.64
CA ARG A 6 4.69 -1.11 16.55
C ARG A 6 4.58 -2.59 16.15
N THR A 7 3.44 -3.00 15.63
CA THR A 7 3.25 -4.36 15.10
C THR A 7 3.98 -4.55 13.77
N MET A 8 4.00 -3.55 12.89
CA MET A 8 4.78 -3.59 11.65
C MET A 8 6.29 -3.72 11.91
N ALA A 9 6.80 -3.07 12.96
CA ALA A 9 8.22 -3.17 13.34
C ALA A 9 8.60 -4.54 13.95
N ARG A 10 7.64 -5.39 14.27
CA ARG A 10 7.88 -6.74 14.82
C ARG A 10 7.79 -7.84 13.79
N ASP A 11 7.07 -7.64 12.71
CA ASP A 11 6.92 -8.62 11.64
C ASP A 11 8.00 -8.45 10.57
N PRO A 12 8.54 -9.54 10.03
CA PRO A 12 9.62 -9.48 9.04
C PRO A 12 9.20 -8.73 7.77
N GLU A 13 7.98 -8.91 7.30
CA GLU A 13 7.46 -8.20 6.10
C GLU A 13 7.31 -6.70 6.34
N GLY A 14 6.77 -6.30 7.50
CA GLY A 14 6.64 -4.90 7.88
C GLY A 14 7.99 -4.20 8.06
N LYS A 15 9.00 -4.91 8.60
CA LYS A 15 10.37 -4.39 8.71
C LYS A 15 10.99 -4.12 7.35
N VAL A 16 10.85 -5.04 6.40
CA VAL A 16 11.39 -4.87 5.05
C VAL A 16 10.78 -3.64 4.38
N LEU A 17 9.48 -3.42 4.48
CA LEU A 17 8.81 -2.26 3.92
C LEU A 17 9.25 -0.95 4.59
N LEU A 18 9.38 -0.91 5.91
CA LEU A 18 9.87 0.27 6.63
C LEU A 18 11.31 0.60 6.27
N ILE A 19 12.18 -0.41 6.19
CA ILE A 19 13.57 -0.24 5.79
C ILE A 19 13.64 0.25 4.34
N SER A 20 12.86 -0.33 3.44
CA SER A 20 12.82 0.09 2.02
C SER A 20 12.37 1.54 1.87
N ALA A 21 11.33 1.95 2.60
CA ALA A 21 10.86 3.33 2.58
C ALA A 21 11.92 4.30 3.16
N ALA A 22 12.55 3.95 4.27
CA ALA A 22 13.61 4.74 4.88
C ALA A 22 14.84 4.84 3.95
N THR A 23 15.23 3.75 3.31
CA THR A 23 16.34 3.72 2.34
C THR A 23 16.01 4.59 1.13
N LEU A 24 14.80 4.53 0.62
CA LEU A 24 14.36 5.35 -0.51
C LEU A 24 14.41 6.85 -0.15
N LEU A 25 13.92 7.24 1.00
CA LEU A 25 13.98 8.62 1.49
C LEU A 25 15.42 9.09 1.70
N ALA A 26 16.26 8.27 2.30
CA ALA A 26 17.69 8.58 2.48
C ALA A 26 18.41 8.75 1.12
N THR A 27 18.14 7.86 0.17
CA THR A 27 18.69 7.94 -1.19
C THR A 27 18.26 9.24 -1.87
N GLY A 28 16.98 9.59 -1.84
CA GLY A 28 16.47 10.84 -2.39
C GLY A 28 17.13 12.05 -1.74
N THR A 29 17.23 12.05 -0.40
CA THR A 29 17.89 13.14 0.33
C THR A 29 19.32 13.36 -0.12
N VAL A 30 20.11 12.30 -0.22
CA VAL A 30 21.53 12.41 -0.63
C VAL A 30 21.65 12.85 -2.09
N VAL A 31 20.88 12.24 -2.99
CA VAL A 31 20.99 12.50 -4.42
C VAL A 31 20.53 13.91 -4.77
N TYR A 32 19.40 14.39 -4.25
CA TYR A 32 18.93 15.75 -4.51
C TYR A 32 19.82 16.80 -3.88
N SER A 33 20.34 16.55 -2.68
CA SER A 33 21.34 17.44 -2.07
C SER A 33 22.60 17.55 -2.91
N ALA A 34 23.05 16.46 -3.51
CA ALA A 34 24.24 16.44 -4.36
C ALA A 34 24.00 17.04 -5.75
N LEU A 35 22.86 16.80 -6.39
CA LEU A 35 22.56 17.22 -7.76
C LEU A 35 22.04 18.66 -7.85
N GLU A 36 21.21 19.06 -6.90
CA GLU A 36 20.54 20.38 -6.90
C GLU A 36 21.18 21.37 -5.91
N GLY A 37 22.09 20.90 -5.04
CA GLY A 37 22.72 21.74 -4.02
C GLY A 37 21.74 22.13 -2.90
N TRP A 38 20.61 21.44 -2.76
CA TRP A 38 19.65 21.72 -1.72
C TRP A 38 20.14 21.30 -0.34
N THR A 39 19.58 21.94 0.69
CA THR A 39 19.85 21.48 2.05
C THR A 39 19.34 20.05 2.25
N PRO A 40 19.93 19.26 3.16
CA PRO A 40 19.40 17.92 3.47
C PRO A 40 17.93 17.92 3.87
N ILE A 41 17.48 18.98 4.55
CA ILE A 41 16.08 19.14 4.96
C ILE A 41 15.17 19.36 3.75
N ASP A 42 15.56 20.23 2.82
CA ASP A 42 14.82 20.51 1.60
C ASP A 42 14.76 19.27 0.69
N SER A 43 15.87 18.55 0.60
CA SER A 43 15.96 17.30 -0.16
C SER A 43 15.07 16.19 0.42
N LEU A 44 15.05 16.06 1.74
CA LEU A 44 14.15 15.13 2.44
C LEU A 44 12.68 15.54 2.26
N TYR A 45 12.39 16.82 2.43
CA TYR A 45 11.05 17.38 2.24
C TYR A 45 10.55 17.10 0.81
N PHE A 46 11.34 17.41 -0.20
CA PHE A 46 11.01 17.12 -1.60
C PHE A 46 10.76 15.63 -1.83
N SER A 47 11.62 14.76 -1.28
CA SER A 47 11.47 13.31 -1.39
C SER A 47 10.15 12.82 -0.80
N VAL A 48 9.79 13.30 0.39
CA VAL A 48 8.52 12.94 1.06
C VAL A 48 7.31 13.43 0.27
N VAL A 49 7.31 14.70 -0.14
CA VAL A 49 6.20 15.33 -0.87
C VAL A 49 5.98 14.69 -2.24
N THR A 50 7.07 14.29 -2.90
CA THR A 50 7.04 13.61 -4.19
C THR A 50 6.50 12.17 -4.05
N LEU A 51 7.02 11.40 -3.12
CA LEU A 51 6.58 10.02 -2.89
C LEU A 51 5.15 9.94 -2.34
N ALA A 52 4.76 10.91 -1.52
CA ALA A 52 3.37 11.03 -1.03
C ALA A 52 2.41 11.54 -2.12
N THR A 53 2.89 11.79 -3.33
CA THR A 53 2.09 12.32 -4.46
C THR A 53 1.41 13.67 -4.19
N VAL A 54 1.92 14.43 -3.22
CA VAL A 54 1.39 15.77 -2.88
C VAL A 54 1.86 16.81 -3.90
N GLY A 55 3.18 16.85 -4.19
CA GLY A 55 3.77 17.65 -5.26
C GLY A 55 3.43 19.14 -5.18
N PHE A 56 3.78 19.82 -4.10
CA PHE A 56 3.48 21.26 -3.95
C PHE A 56 4.10 22.14 -5.04
N GLY A 57 5.19 21.70 -5.66
CA GLY A 57 5.86 22.45 -6.74
C GLY A 57 6.71 23.63 -6.27
N ASP A 58 6.92 23.76 -4.99
CA ASP A 58 7.78 24.77 -4.38
C ASP A 58 9.28 24.46 -4.57
N LEU A 59 9.63 23.18 -4.60
CA LEU A 59 10.93 22.67 -4.99
C LEU A 59 10.77 21.78 -6.23
N THR A 60 11.56 22.00 -7.24
CA THR A 60 11.56 21.21 -8.49
C THR A 60 12.97 21.00 -9.00
N PRO A 61 13.31 19.79 -9.47
CA PRO A 61 14.62 19.54 -10.06
C PRO A 61 14.88 20.45 -11.27
N THR A 62 16.04 21.08 -11.31
CA THR A 62 16.42 22.00 -12.37
C THR A 62 17.32 21.33 -13.40
N THR A 63 18.19 20.43 -12.95
CA THR A 63 19.13 19.71 -13.82
C THR A 63 18.45 18.52 -14.52
N ASP A 64 18.85 18.23 -15.74
CA ASP A 64 18.29 17.10 -16.50
C ASP A 64 18.60 15.75 -15.85
N VAL A 65 19.76 15.64 -15.21
CA VAL A 65 20.14 14.43 -14.45
C VAL A 65 19.20 14.23 -13.26
N ALA A 66 18.91 15.29 -12.51
CA ALA A 66 17.99 15.19 -11.38
C ALA A 66 16.55 14.89 -11.83
N LYS A 67 16.11 15.45 -12.97
CA LYS A 67 14.80 15.12 -13.55
C LYS A 67 14.72 13.66 -13.94
N LEU A 68 15.75 13.11 -14.60
CA LEU A 68 15.79 11.71 -14.99
C LEU A 68 15.82 10.79 -13.76
N PHE A 69 16.62 11.15 -12.75
CA PHE A 69 16.62 10.46 -11.47
C PHE A 69 15.22 10.48 -10.83
N THR A 70 14.54 11.61 -10.84
CA THR A 70 13.18 11.77 -10.28
C THR A 70 12.19 10.83 -10.95
N VAL A 71 12.27 10.64 -12.28
CA VAL A 71 11.40 9.68 -12.99
C VAL A 71 11.57 8.26 -12.45
N GLY A 72 12.81 7.79 -12.36
CA GLY A 72 13.10 6.48 -11.77
C GLY A 72 12.69 6.39 -10.30
N TYR A 73 12.99 7.43 -9.54
CA TYR A 73 12.68 7.54 -8.13
C TYR A 73 11.17 7.42 -7.85
N ILE A 74 10.33 8.06 -8.66
CA ILE A 74 8.87 7.98 -8.56
C ILE A 74 8.39 6.57 -8.90
N ILE A 75 8.89 5.95 -9.97
CA ILE A 75 8.47 4.60 -10.38
C ILE A 75 8.77 3.58 -9.28
N PHE A 76 9.96 3.59 -8.71
CA PHE A 76 10.31 2.73 -7.58
C PHE A 76 9.52 3.06 -6.32
N GLY A 77 9.33 4.35 -6.06
CA GLY A 77 8.60 4.84 -4.89
C GLY A 77 7.13 4.44 -4.88
N ILE A 78 6.45 4.52 -6.02
CA ILE A 78 5.05 4.08 -6.16
C ILE A 78 4.94 2.58 -5.86
N GLY A 79 5.89 1.76 -6.32
CA GLY A 79 5.90 0.33 -6.02
C GLY A 79 5.99 0.03 -4.52
N ILE A 80 6.90 0.68 -3.83
CA ILE A 80 7.08 0.54 -2.37
C ILE A 80 5.85 1.06 -1.62
N LEU A 81 5.31 2.21 -2.02
CA LEU A 81 4.14 2.81 -1.38
C LEU A 81 2.88 1.94 -1.58
N ALA A 82 2.69 1.37 -2.76
CA ALA A 82 1.61 0.44 -3.04
C ALA A 82 1.73 -0.84 -2.19
N ALA A 83 2.93 -1.40 -2.06
CA ALA A 83 3.18 -2.54 -1.19
C ALA A 83 2.89 -2.22 0.28
N PHE A 84 3.30 -1.04 0.74
CA PHE A 84 3.02 -0.56 2.10
C PHE A 84 1.51 -0.39 2.35
N ALA A 85 0.79 0.22 1.41
CA ALA A 85 -0.65 0.39 1.50
C ALA A 85 -1.40 -0.95 1.52
N SER A 86 -0.96 -1.91 0.70
CA SER A 86 -1.53 -3.26 0.66
C SER A 86 -1.34 -4.01 1.99
N GLU A 87 -0.18 -3.88 2.61
CA GLU A 87 0.11 -4.49 3.90
C GLU A 87 -0.73 -3.88 5.04
N LEU A 88 -0.90 -2.56 5.04
CA LEU A 88 -1.81 -1.89 5.98
C LEU A 88 -3.26 -2.37 5.83
N THR A 89 -3.70 -2.58 4.60
CA THR A 89 -5.07 -3.05 4.30
C THR A 89 -5.27 -4.49 4.72
N LYS A 90 -4.30 -5.38 4.48
CA LYS A 90 -4.33 -6.78 4.94
C LYS A 90 -4.47 -6.87 6.46
N ARG A 91 -3.76 -6.01 7.20
CA ARG A 91 -3.80 -5.98 8.68
C ARG A 91 -5.10 -5.41 9.25
N ARG A 92 -5.79 -4.57 8.49
CA ARG A 92 -7.08 -4.02 8.91
C ARG A 92 -8.23 -5.02 8.73
N GLY A 93 -7.96 -6.23 8.14
CA GLY A 93 -8.94 -7.24 7.80
C GLY A 93 -10.16 -6.56 7.15
N THR A 94 -10.37 -6.73 5.88
CA THR A 94 -11.54 -6.10 5.26
C THR A 94 -12.79 -6.84 5.73
N PRO A 95 -13.51 -6.38 6.76
CA PRO A 95 -14.71 -7.05 7.24
C PRO A 95 -15.81 -7.11 6.16
N VAL A 96 -15.63 -6.34 5.09
CA VAL A 96 -16.55 -6.30 3.95
C VAL A 96 -16.39 -7.52 3.06
N VAL A 97 -15.15 -7.93 2.73
CA VAL A 97 -14.90 -9.11 1.87
C VAL A 97 -15.31 -10.40 2.60
N ASP A 98 -14.98 -10.49 3.89
CA ASP A 98 -15.38 -11.64 4.71
C ASP A 98 -16.90 -11.72 4.87
N ARG A 99 -17.57 -10.57 5.01
CA ARG A 99 -19.05 -10.50 5.05
C ARG A 99 -19.68 -10.89 3.71
N LEU A 100 -19.10 -10.49 2.59
CA LEU A 100 -19.58 -10.88 1.25
C LEU A 100 -19.39 -12.37 1.00
N HIS A 101 -18.26 -12.95 1.40
CA HIS A 101 -18.04 -14.40 1.31
C HIS A 101 -18.97 -15.19 2.24
N ALA A 102 -19.20 -14.70 3.45
CA ALA A 102 -20.13 -15.32 4.38
C ALA A 102 -21.59 -15.24 3.89
N ALA A 103 -22.00 -14.12 3.29
CA ALA A 103 -23.32 -13.97 2.69
C ALA A 103 -23.51 -14.91 1.49
N SER A 104 -22.53 -15.00 0.60
CA SER A 104 -22.56 -15.92 -0.55
C SER A 104 -22.58 -17.39 -0.12
N ALA A 105 -21.85 -17.77 0.92
CA ALA A 105 -21.89 -19.13 1.47
C ALA A 105 -23.26 -19.47 2.08
N LYS A 106 -23.88 -18.50 2.74
CA LYS A 106 -25.22 -18.65 3.30
C LYS A 106 -26.30 -18.83 2.21
N GLU A 107 -26.22 -18.06 1.13
CA GLU A 107 -27.13 -18.20 -0.01
C GLU A 107 -27.02 -19.57 -0.67
N ARG A 108 -25.80 -20.09 -0.86
CA ARG A 108 -25.58 -21.45 -1.39
C ARG A 108 -26.14 -22.53 -0.48
N GLY A 109 -26.04 -22.36 0.83
CA GLY A 109 -26.65 -23.26 1.82
C GLY A 109 -28.16 -23.30 1.70
N ILE A 110 -28.81 -22.15 1.59
CA ILE A 110 -30.27 -22.05 1.43
C ILE A 110 -30.73 -22.72 0.13
N VAL A 111 -30.01 -22.49 -0.99
CA VAL A 111 -30.35 -23.10 -2.28
C VAL A 111 -30.26 -24.63 -2.21
N SER A 112 -29.22 -25.19 -1.59
CA SER A 112 -29.08 -26.65 -1.45
C SER A 112 -30.14 -27.27 -0.56
N ASP A 113 -30.58 -26.57 0.49
CA ASP A 113 -31.65 -27.03 1.39
C ASP A 113 -33.03 -27.01 0.69
N VAL A 114 -33.28 -25.99 -0.15
CA VAL A 114 -34.50 -25.91 -0.97
C VAL A 114 -34.53 -27.00 -2.04
N GLU A 115 -33.42 -27.23 -2.73
CA GLU A 115 -33.31 -28.32 -3.71
C GLU A 115 -33.60 -29.69 -3.07
N ARG A 116 -33.04 -29.96 -1.90
CA ARG A 116 -33.28 -31.20 -1.16
C ARG A 116 -34.74 -31.34 -0.74
N ALA A 117 -35.35 -30.27 -0.27
CA ALA A 117 -36.76 -30.28 0.13
C ALA A 117 -37.72 -30.51 -1.07
N VAL A 118 -37.35 -30.00 -2.24
CA VAL A 118 -38.13 -30.21 -3.48
C VAL A 118 -38.03 -31.67 -3.95
N ASP A 119 -36.85 -32.27 -3.87
CA ASP A 119 -36.61 -33.66 -4.25
C ASP A 119 -37.38 -34.60 -3.32
N GLU A 120 -37.35 -34.39 -2.00
CA GLU A 120 -38.12 -35.17 -1.03
C GLU A 120 -39.64 -35.07 -1.26
N ALA A 121 -40.15 -33.87 -1.59
CA ALA A 121 -41.55 -33.67 -1.90
C ALA A 121 -41.98 -34.28 -3.24
N GLY A 122 -41.05 -34.50 -4.16
CA GLY A 122 -41.27 -35.16 -5.45
C GLY A 122 -41.35 -36.67 -5.37
N GLU A 123 -40.68 -37.29 -4.40
CA GLU A 123 -40.69 -38.76 -4.19
C GLU A 123 -41.98 -39.27 -3.50
N GLU A 124 -42.68 -38.40 -2.78
CA GLU A 124 -43.94 -38.78 -2.08
C GLU A 124 -45.19 -38.74 -2.98
N ARG A 125 -45.05 -38.50 -4.28
CA ARG A 125 -46.17 -38.49 -5.25
C ARG A 125 -46.07 -39.67 -6.22
#